data_7a5acfba40df335ef43c7c0f52dddd2f
#
_entry.id   7a5acfba40df335ef43c7c0f52dddd2f
#
_cell.length_a   1.000
_cell.length_b   1.000
_cell.length_c   1.000
_cell.angle_alpha   90.00
_cell.angle_beta   90.00
_cell.angle_gamma   90.00
#
_symmetry.space_group_name_H-M   'P 1'
#
loop_
_entity.id
_entity.type
_entity.pdbx_description
1 polymer ?
#
loop_
_entity_poly.entity_id
_entity_poly.type
_entity_poly.pdbx_seq_one_letter_code
_entity_poly.pdbx_strand_id
1 'polypeptide(L)'
;ALLLILVSFTGCMDDSDSGSDDTTVVQTPNDSTSNDNSDSNTTTDETEDDTPEVYDGPLRILALHGGGDTPEGLENQPGMQDLMADLPEFEFFFADAPDDDSLCDQCWYADPPGGKDEPNENRSWADISMAYLDQVVADHGPFYGILGYSQGVCMATIYIANSNTTFPKAMLFNGYMPTTHSGLNDTINEAAPLNTDALIFGGDEDVFVFGVEELEVVYPNPTVLVSSTADHHLPDSSDETYADVLAFFREVIDNAPEPEEPIVIPEKEWMRTIEGTQEESHGHFILATS
;
A
#
# COMPACT_ATOMS: atom_id res chain seq x y z
N ALA A 1 -15.35 -37.33 -8.20
CA ALA A 1 -16.51 -36.58 -8.68
C ALA A 1 -16.23 -35.11 -8.42
N LEU A 2 -15.86 -34.42 -9.48
CA LEU A 2 -15.52 -33.00 -9.46
C LEU A 2 -16.84 -32.22 -9.32
N LEU A 3 -17.09 -31.59 -8.19
CA LEU A 3 -18.21 -30.72 -7.98
C LEU A 3 -17.78 -29.28 -8.38
N LEU A 4 -18.13 -28.88 -9.59
CA LEU A 4 -18.00 -27.48 -10.03
C LEU A 4 -19.10 -26.69 -9.32
N ILE A 5 -18.75 -25.86 -8.36
CA ILE A 5 -19.65 -24.84 -7.79
C ILE A 5 -19.52 -23.59 -8.67
N LEU A 6 -20.45 -23.44 -9.61
CA LEU A 6 -20.65 -22.21 -10.35
C LEU A 6 -21.35 -21.20 -9.44
N VAL A 7 -20.63 -20.23 -8.93
CA VAL A 7 -21.22 -19.03 -8.31
C VAL A 7 -21.56 -18.06 -9.44
N SER A 8 -22.85 -18.03 -9.81
CA SER A 8 -23.36 -17.09 -10.80
C SER A 8 -23.67 -15.75 -10.15
N PHE A 9 -22.85 -14.74 -10.40
CA PHE A 9 -23.23 -13.35 -10.14
C PHE A 9 -24.03 -12.84 -11.35
N THR A 10 -25.29 -12.49 -11.13
CA THR A 10 -26.15 -11.86 -12.13
C THR A 10 -25.89 -10.37 -12.17
N GLY A 11 -25.11 -9.92 -13.15
CA GLY A 11 -25.02 -8.49 -13.50
C GLY A 11 -26.20 -8.08 -14.38
N CYS A 12 -26.85 -6.97 -14.07
CA CYS A 12 -27.90 -6.35 -14.87
C CYS A 12 -27.30 -5.75 -16.13
N MET A 13 -27.84 -6.15 -17.29
CA MET A 13 -27.66 -5.45 -18.58
C MET A 13 -28.68 -4.34 -18.69
N ASP A 14 -28.25 -3.14 -19.06
CA ASP A 14 -29.10 -2.13 -19.68
C ASP A 14 -28.51 -1.69 -21.03
N ASP A 15 -29.25 -1.95 -22.08
CA ASP A 15 -29.01 -1.51 -23.47
C ASP A 15 -29.42 -0.05 -23.64
N SER A 16 -28.58 0.82 -24.17
CA SER A 16 -29.04 2.00 -24.90
C SER A 16 -28.03 2.46 -25.93
N ASP A 17 -28.47 2.37 -27.13
CA ASP A 17 -27.91 2.66 -28.45
C ASP A 17 -27.86 4.16 -28.81
N SER A 18 -27.01 4.46 -29.80
CA SER A 18 -27.00 5.63 -30.77
C SER A 18 -26.17 6.87 -30.35
N GLY A 19 -25.20 7.30 -31.11
CA GLY A 19 -25.11 7.59 -32.49
C GLY A 19 -24.24 8.80 -32.81
N SER A 20 -23.32 8.65 -33.78
CA SER A 20 -22.80 9.57 -34.79
C SER A 20 -21.93 10.80 -34.48
N ASP A 21 -20.76 10.73 -35.11
CA ASP A 21 -20.05 11.76 -35.92
C ASP A 21 -19.79 13.18 -35.40
N ASP A 22 -18.54 13.58 -35.35
CA ASP A 22 -17.97 14.47 -36.37
C ASP A 22 -16.45 14.76 -36.19
N THR A 23 -15.78 14.76 -37.30
CA THR A 23 -14.37 14.97 -37.55
C THR A 23 -13.98 16.44 -37.42
N THR A 24 -12.85 16.79 -36.75
CA THR A 24 -12.04 17.94 -37.25
C THR A 24 -10.57 17.82 -36.88
N VAL A 25 -9.75 17.72 -37.91
CA VAL A 25 -8.29 17.79 -37.94
C VAL A 25 -7.87 19.24 -37.93
N VAL A 26 -6.90 19.64 -37.05
CA VAL A 26 -6.07 20.81 -37.31
C VAL A 26 -4.62 20.50 -36.91
N GLN A 27 -3.74 20.77 -37.86
CA GLN A 27 -2.30 20.56 -37.87
C GLN A 27 -1.52 21.65 -37.10
N THR A 28 -0.32 21.24 -36.72
CA THR A 28 0.82 21.98 -36.18
C THR A 28 1.25 23.21 -36.97
N PRO A 29 2.16 24.10 -36.42
CA PRO A 29 3.57 23.87 -36.73
C PRO A 29 4.59 24.17 -35.62
N ASN A 30 5.76 23.54 -35.82
CA ASN A 30 7.09 23.76 -35.27
C ASN A 30 7.48 25.21 -35.03
N ASP A 31 8.26 25.47 -33.99
CA ASP A 31 9.53 26.21 -34.22
C ASP A 31 10.61 25.89 -33.18
N SER A 32 11.80 25.71 -33.72
CA SER A 32 13.06 25.40 -33.04
C SER A 32 13.73 26.65 -32.52
N THR A 33 14.33 26.62 -31.33
CA THR A 33 15.59 27.37 -31.10
C THR A 33 16.45 26.68 -30.04
N SER A 34 17.61 26.26 -30.47
CA SER A 34 18.80 25.87 -29.73
C SER A 34 19.37 27.04 -28.90
N ASN A 35 19.84 26.76 -27.70
CA ASN A 35 20.98 27.45 -27.12
C ASN A 35 21.82 26.55 -26.27
N ASP A 36 23.02 26.30 -26.75
CA ASP A 36 24.19 25.81 -26.00
C ASP A 36 24.53 26.77 -24.85
N ASN A 37 24.84 26.22 -23.69
CA ASN A 37 25.97 26.75 -22.92
C ASN A 37 26.57 25.70 -21.98
N SER A 38 27.86 25.59 -22.08
CA SER A 38 28.81 24.68 -21.50
C SER A 38 29.07 24.89 -20.00
N ASP A 39 29.58 23.82 -19.40
CA ASP A 39 30.53 23.72 -18.28
C ASP A 39 30.13 24.17 -16.88
N SER A 40 29.93 23.21 -16.02
CA SER A 40 30.75 23.11 -14.79
C SER A 40 30.64 21.72 -14.20
N ASN A 41 31.68 20.91 -14.39
CA ASN A 41 31.90 19.64 -13.75
C ASN A 41 32.24 19.89 -12.26
N THR A 42 31.33 19.58 -11.34
CA THR A 42 31.66 19.38 -9.95
C THR A 42 31.15 18.01 -9.57
N THR A 43 32.06 17.05 -9.65
CA THR A 43 31.85 15.70 -9.09
C THR A 43 31.87 15.83 -7.57
N THR A 44 30.74 15.97 -6.95
CA THR A 44 30.58 15.62 -5.53
C THR A 44 30.39 14.12 -5.50
N ASP A 45 31.40 13.44 -5.01
CA ASP A 45 31.37 12.04 -4.59
C ASP A 45 30.48 11.99 -3.33
N GLU A 46 29.15 11.95 -3.55
CA GLU A 46 28.20 11.66 -2.49
C GLU A 46 28.28 10.15 -2.29
N THR A 47 29.04 9.75 -1.27
CA THR A 47 28.88 8.40 -0.69
C THR A 47 27.44 8.34 -0.22
N GLU A 48 26.59 7.61 -0.95
CA GLU A 48 25.27 7.21 -0.48
C GLU A 48 25.49 6.50 0.87
N ASP A 49 25.00 7.12 1.93
CA ASP A 49 24.97 6.53 3.26
C ASP A 49 23.89 5.46 3.22
N ASP A 50 24.32 4.20 3.10
CA ASP A 50 23.49 3.00 3.01
C ASP A 50 22.87 2.63 4.38
N THR A 51 22.74 3.59 5.29
CA THR A 51 21.97 3.40 6.52
C THR A 51 20.49 3.34 6.16
N PRO A 52 19.77 2.24 6.46
CA PRO A 52 18.34 2.18 6.20
C PRO A 52 17.64 3.35 6.91
N GLU A 53 16.86 4.12 6.17
CA GLU A 53 16.02 5.16 6.76
C GLU A 53 15.08 4.52 7.77
N VAL A 54 15.24 4.89 9.04
CA VAL A 54 14.36 4.43 10.11
C VAL A 54 13.03 5.18 9.97
N TYR A 55 11.95 4.44 9.74
CA TYR A 55 10.61 5.03 9.74
C TYR A 55 10.28 5.53 11.16
N ASP A 56 10.05 6.82 11.32
CA ASP A 56 9.74 7.51 12.58
C ASP A 56 8.26 7.94 12.69
N GLY A 57 7.44 7.58 11.72
CA GLY A 57 6.01 7.88 11.68
C GLY A 57 5.16 6.92 12.52
N PRO A 58 3.84 7.15 12.58
CA PRO A 58 2.92 6.25 13.27
C PRO A 58 2.87 4.88 12.57
N LEU A 59 2.82 3.80 13.35
CA LEU A 59 2.68 2.43 12.85
C LEU A 59 1.23 2.19 12.37
N ARG A 60 0.82 2.91 11.34
CA ARG A 60 -0.52 2.84 10.75
C ARG A 60 -0.52 2.00 9.49
N ILE A 61 -1.47 1.08 9.38
CA ILE A 61 -1.65 0.17 8.25
C ILE A 61 -2.91 0.56 7.48
N LEU A 62 -2.78 0.82 6.18
CA LEU A 62 -3.91 0.98 5.28
C LEU A 62 -4.41 -0.41 4.86
N ALA A 63 -5.63 -0.79 5.25
CA ALA A 63 -6.20 -2.10 4.99
C ALA A 63 -7.28 -2.03 3.90
N LEU A 64 -7.12 -2.86 2.85
CA LEU A 64 -8.00 -2.95 1.67
C LEU A 64 -8.73 -4.30 1.68
N HIS A 65 -10.07 -4.26 1.74
CA HIS A 65 -10.94 -5.44 1.74
C HIS A 65 -11.00 -6.16 0.38
N GLY A 66 -11.58 -7.35 0.36
CA GLY A 66 -11.82 -8.13 -0.86
C GLY A 66 -12.92 -7.54 -1.74
N GLY A 67 -12.96 -7.93 -3.02
CA GLY A 67 -14.04 -7.49 -3.92
C GLY A 67 -15.40 -8.03 -3.47
N GLY A 68 -16.39 -7.14 -3.36
CA GLY A 68 -17.72 -7.46 -2.84
C GLY A 68 -17.79 -7.59 -1.31
N ASP A 69 -16.71 -7.26 -0.61
CA ASP A 69 -16.65 -7.19 0.85
C ASP A 69 -16.68 -5.72 1.31
N THR A 70 -16.65 -5.47 2.61
CA THR A 70 -16.68 -4.13 3.20
C THR A 70 -15.50 -3.96 4.17
N PRO A 71 -15.18 -2.72 4.58
CA PRO A 71 -14.24 -2.48 5.68
C PRO A 71 -14.55 -3.30 6.93
N GLU A 72 -15.83 -3.33 7.36
CA GLU A 72 -16.28 -4.10 8.51
C GLU A 72 -16.20 -5.61 8.27
N GLY A 73 -16.36 -6.08 7.02
CA GLY A 73 -16.22 -7.49 6.66
C GLY A 73 -14.79 -7.97 6.88
N LEU A 74 -13.81 -7.21 6.37
CA LEU A 74 -12.39 -7.48 6.61
C LEU A 74 -12.03 -7.35 8.10
N GLU A 75 -12.46 -6.27 8.77
CA GLU A 75 -12.20 -6.04 10.19
C GLU A 75 -12.69 -7.19 11.05
N ASN A 76 -13.86 -7.75 10.73
CA ASN A 76 -14.49 -8.83 11.51
C ASN A 76 -14.02 -10.25 11.14
N GLN A 77 -13.08 -10.42 10.20
CA GLN A 77 -12.48 -11.74 10.00
C GLN A 77 -11.72 -12.18 11.24
N PRO A 78 -11.85 -13.46 11.66
CA PRO A 78 -11.17 -13.98 12.86
C PRO A 78 -9.66 -13.67 12.87
N GLY A 79 -8.97 -13.90 11.76
CA GLY A 79 -7.55 -13.61 11.64
C GLY A 79 -7.23 -12.13 11.79
N MET A 80 -8.07 -11.23 11.26
CA MET A 80 -7.88 -9.78 11.42
C MET A 80 -8.10 -9.34 12.88
N GLN A 81 -9.11 -9.90 13.55
CA GLN A 81 -9.37 -9.64 14.97
C GLN A 81 -8.20 -10.10 15.85
N ASP A 82 -7.63 -11.28 15.57
CA ASP A 82 -6.45 -11.78 16.27
C ASP A 82 -5.22 -10.88 16.02
N LEU A 83 -4.99 -10.45 14.76
CA LEU A 83 -3.90 -9.52 14.43
C LEU A 83 -4.03 -8.19 15.18
N MET A 84 -5.22 -7.58 15.21
CA MET A 84 -5.44 -6.33 15.95
C MET A 84 -5.25 -6.50 17.45
N ALA A 85 -5.62 -7.66 18.00
CA ALA A 85 -5.44 -7.94 19.44
C ALA A 85 -3.97 -8.15 19.82
N ASP A 86 -3.20 -8.83 18.94
CA ASP A 86 -1.82 -9.19 19.19
C ASP A 86 -0.80 -8.11 18.73
N LEU A 87 -1.24 -7.12 17.93
CA LEU A 87 -0.44 -6.00 17.43
C LEU A 87 -1.00 -4.64 17.91
N PRO A 88 -1.14 -4.42 19.25
CA PRO A 88 -1.74 -3.18 19.77
C PRO A 88 -0.92 -1.92 19.48
N GLU A 89 0.33 -2.07 19.06
CA GLU A 89 1.22 -1.01 18.61
C GLU A 89 0.87 -0.48 17.21
N PHE A 90 0.08 -1.22 16.41
CA PHE A 90 -0.36 -0.82 15.09
C PHE A 90 -1.78 -0.27 15.10
N GLU A 91 -2.01 0.78 14.33
CA GLU A 91 -3.33 1.32 14.03
C GLU A 91 -3.77 0.86 12.64
N PHE A 92 -4.87 0.14 12.52
CA PHE A 92 -5.41 -0.30 11.24
C PHE A 92 -6.49 0.68 10.75
N PHE A 93 -6.30 1.21 9.55
CA PHE A 93 -7.27 2.05 8.87
C PHE A 93 -7.90 1.25 7.72
N PHE A 94 -9.16 0.89 7.88
CA PHE A 94 -9.90 0.11 6.89
C PHE A 94 -10.53 1.07 5.88
N ALA A 95 -10.01 1.09 4.65
CA ALA A 95 -10.57 1.89 3.57
C ALA A 95 -11.76 1.18 2.93
N ASP A 96 -12.80 1.94 2.60
CA ASP A 96 -13.92 1.48 1.78
C ASP A 96 -13.52 1.50 0.30
N ALA A 97 -14.15 0.69 -0.55
CA ALA A 97 -14.03 0.86 -1.99
C ALA A 97 -14.82 2.09 -2.46
N PRO A 98 -14.40 2.78 -3.55
CA PRO A 98 -15.13 3.94 -4.02
C PRO A 98 -16.57 3.59 -4.39
N ASP A 99 -17.53 4.43 -3.97
CA ASP A 99 -18.93 4.37 -4.40
C ASP A 99 -19.07 5.05 -5.77
N ASP A 100 -18.92 4.28 -6.86
CA ASP A 100 -19.00 4.76 -8.22
C ASP A 100 -19.78 3.77 -9.09
N ASP A 101 -20.77 4.28 -9.86
CA ASP A 101 -21.67 3.49 -10.71
C ASP A 101 -20.94 2.67 -11.80
N SER A 102 -19.69 3.00 -12.14
CA SER A 102 -18.87 2.24 -13.10
C SER A 102 -18.13 1.06 -12.49
N LEU A 103 -18.13 0.96 -11.17
CA LEU A 103 -17.55 -0.17 -10.42
C LEU A 103 -18.67 -1.15 -10.04
N CYS A 104 -18.30 -2.38 -9.71
CA CYS A 104 -19.22 -3.25 -9.01
C CYS A 104 -19.39 -2.80 -7.55
N ASP A 105 -20.49 -3.21 -6.93
CA ASP A 105 -20.76 -2.91 -5.53
C ASP A 105 -19.59 -3.43 -4.63
N GLN A 106 -18.99 -2.54 -3.85
CA GLN A 106 -17.84 -2.84 -2.97
C GLN A 106 -16.63 -3.46 -3.70
N CYS A 107 -16.29 -2.98 -4.88
CA CYS A 107 -15.14 -3.43 -5.66
C CYS A 107 -14.13 -2.31 -5.89
N TRP A 108 -12.85 -2.65 -5.85
CA TRP A 108 -11.77 -1.72 -6.21
C TRP A 108 -11.71 -1.44 -7.71
N TYR A 109 -12.07 -2.42 -8.52
CA TYR A 109 -12.25 -2.29 -9.96
C TYR A 109 -13.20 -3.38 -10.47
N ALA A 110 -13.95 -3.06 -11.51
CA ALA A 110 -14.92 -3.98 -12.11
C ALA A 110 -14.23 -5.07 -12.95
N ASP A 111 -14.91 -6.20 -13.16
CA ASP A 111 -14.48 -7.18 -14.15
C ASP A 111 -14.52 -6.55 -15.57
N PRO A 112 -13.71 -7.07 -16.53
CA PRO A 112 -13.78 -6.60 -17.91
C PRO A 112 -15.17 -6.82 -18.52
N PRO A 113 -15.58 -5.97 -19.49
CA PRO A 113 -16.79 -6.22 -20.26
C PRO A 113 -16.72 -7.60 -20.94
N GLY A 114 -17.73 -8.44 -20.70
CA GLY A 114 -17.74 -9.84 -21.19
C GLY A 114 -17.32 -10.86 -20.14
N GLY A 115 -16.84 -10.40 -18.98
CA GLY A 115 -16.50 -11.23 -17.83
C GLY A 115 -15.02 -11.47 -17.62
N LYS A 116 -14.69 -12.30 -16.65
CA LYS A 116 -13.31 -12.55 -16.19
C LYS A 116 -12.38 -13.19 -17.24
N ASP A 117 -12.95 -13.84 -18.25
CA ASP A 117 -12.19 -14.52 -19.32
C ASP A 117 -11.82 -13.59 -20.49
N GLU A 118 -12.30 -12.34 -20.49
CA GLU A 118 -12.02 -11.36 -21.53
C GLU A 118 -10.88 -10.42 -21.10
N PRO A 119 -9.77 -10.35 -21.87
CA PRO A 119 -8.66 -9.49 -21.53
C PRO A 119 -9.04 -8.01 -21.65
N ASN A 120 -8.61 -7.20 -20.69
CA ASN A 120 -8.75 -5.75 -20.71
C ASN A 120 -7.38 -5.07 -20.75
N GLU A 121 -7.08 -4.40 -21.87
CA GLU A 121 -5.81 -3.71 -22.09
C GLU A 121 -5.80 -2.26 -21.55
N ASN A 122 -6.90 -1.79 -20.94
CA ASN A 122 -6.98 -0.44 -20.42
C ASN A 122 -6.13 -0.27 -19.15
N ARG A 123 -5.05 0.49 -19.25
CA ARG A 123 -4.11 0.77 -18.14
C ARG A 123 -4.73 1.68 -17.07
N SER A 124 -5.73 2.45 -17.42
CA SER A 124 -6.46 3.37 -16.52
C SER A 124 -7.70 2.73 -15.89
N TRP A 125 -7.83 1.42 -15.93
CA TRP A 125 -9.03 0.74 -15.45
C TRP A 125 -9.30 0.90 -13.96
N ALA A 126 -8.25 1.14 -13.17
CA ALA A 126 -8.32 1.35 -11.73
C ALA A 126 -8.18 2.83 -11.29
N ASP A 127 -8.21 3.81 -12.23
CA ASP A 127 -7.93 5.23 -11.93
C ASP A 127 -8.86 5.82 -10.87
N ILE A 128 -10.12 5.38 -10.79
CA ILE A 128 -11.08 5.83 -9.77
C ILE A 128 -10.57 5.43 -8.38
N SER A 129 -10.20 4.17 -8.19
CA SER A 129 -9.67 3.68 -6.92
C SER A 129 -8.28 4.25 -6.61
N MET A 130 -7.45 4.47 -7.64
CA MET A 130 -6.16 5.16 -7.48
C MET A 130 -6.35 6.56 -6.90
N ALA A 131 -7.22 7.37 -7.52
CA ALA A 131 -7.50 8.73 -7.06
C ALA A 131 -8.13 8.76 -5.66
N TYR A 132 -9.00 7.80 -5.35
CA TYR A 132 -9.58 7.65 -4.02
C TYR A 132 -8.51 7.32 -2.98
N LEU A 133 -7.62 6.37 -3.24
CA LEU A 133 -6.53 6.00 -2.33
C LEU A 133 -5.52 7.15 -2.14
N ASP A 134 -5.24 7.94 -3.19
CA ASP A 134 -4.44 9.18 -3.05
C ASP A 134 -5.08 10.14 -2.05
N GLN A 135 -6.42 10.28 -2.08
CA GLN A 135 -7.14 11.12 -1.10
C GLN A 135 -7.09 10.52 0.31
N VAL A 136 -7.26 9.20 0.45
CA VAL A 136 -7.14 8.49 1.75
C VAL A 136 -5.75 8.71 2.35
N VAL A 137 -4.70 8.57 1.53
CA VAL A 137 -3.32 8.80 1.98
C VAL A 137 -3.08 10.26 2.38
N ALA A 138 -3.64 11.20 1.63
CA ALA A 138 -3.50 12.63 1.92
C ALA A 138 -4.22 13.02 3.24
N ASP A 139 -5.38 12.42 3.52
CA ASP A 139 -6.20 12.78 4.67
C ASP A 139 -5.81 12.01 5.96
N HIS A 140 -5.34 10.77 5.82
CA HIS A 140 -5.14 9.84 6.94
C HIS A 140 -3.70 9.34 7.08
N GLY A 141 -2.83 9.58 6.09
CA GLY A 141 -1.41 9.18 6.15
C GLY A 141 -0.58 10.03 7.11
N PRO A 142 0.71 9.77 7.24
CA PRO A 142 1.41 8.70 6.54
C PRO A 142 1.02 7.30 7.04
N PHE A 143 1.16 6.30 6.16
CA PHE A 143 0.98 4.90 6.50
C PHE A 143 2.33 4.18 6.50
N TYR A 144 2.58 3.39 7.54
CA TYR A 144 3.71 2.50 7.64
C TYR A 144 3.63 1.33 6.65
N GLY A 145 2.42 0.81 6.43
CA GLY A 145 2.21 -0.31 5.53
C GLY A 145 0.84 -0.30 4.88
N ILE A 146 0.72 -1.17 3.88
CA ILE A 146 -0.54 -1.46 3.21
C ILE A 146 -0.85 -2.95 3.35
N LEU A 147 -2.07 -3.27 3.76
CA LEU A 147 -2.59 -4.63 3.85
C LEU A 147 -3.65 -4.80 2.78
N GLY A 148 -3.56 -5.86 1.99
CA GLY A 148 -4.59 -6.25 1.04
C GLY A 148 -5.13 -7.65 1.34
N TYR A 149 -6.43 -7.84 1.13
CA TYR A 149 -7.08 -9.13 1.17
C TYR A 149 -7.80 -9.39 -0.15
N SER A 150 -7.60 -10.54 -0.77
CA SER A 150 -8.27 -10.94 -2.03
C SER A 150 -8.08 -9.88 -3.14
N GLN A 151 -9.13 -9.27 -3.69
CA GLN A 151 -9.03 -8.18 -4.67
C GLN A 151 -8.27 -6.96 -4.10
N GLY A 152 -8.31 -6.76 -2.77
CA GLY A 152 -7.51 -5.73 -2.10
C GLY A 152 -6.01 -5.91 -2.29
N VAL A 153 -5.51 -7.15 -2.46
CA VAL A 153 -4.10 -7.42 -2.82
C VAL A 153 -3.78 -6.89 -4.20
N CYS A 154 -4.65 -7.17 -5.18
CA CYS A 154 -4.48 -6.62 -6.53
C CYS A 154 -4.41 -5.10 -6.49
N MET A 155 -5.37 -4.46 -5.78
CA MET A 155 -5.42 -3.00 -5.69
C MET A 155 -4.22 -2.42 -4.94
N ALA A 156 -3.78 -3.04 -3.85
CA ALA A 156 -2.56 -2.64 -3.13
C ALA A 156 -1.33 -2.69 -4.05
N THR A 157 -1.19 -3.77 -4.82
CA THR A 157 -0.08 -3.95 -5.77
C THR A 157 -0.14 -2.93 -6.92
N ILE A 158 -1.34 -2.66 -7.48
CA ILE A 158 -1.55 -1.60 -8.48
C ILE A 158 -1.17 -0.23 -7.91
N TYR A 159 -1.57 0.05 -6.67
CA TYR A 159 -1.31 1.32 -6.02
C TYR A 159 0.18 1.53 -5.72
N ILE A 160 0.87 0.53 -5.19
CA ILE A 160 2.33 0.57 -4.98
C ILE A 160 3.07 0.80 -6.31
N ALA A 161 2.64 0.13 -7.38
CA ALA A 161 3.30 0.21 -8.68
C ALA A 161 3.13 1.57 -9.37
N ASN A 162 2.00 2.27 -9.17
CA ASN A 162 1.61 3.42 -10.00
C ASN A 162 1.46 4.73 -9.23
N SER A 163 1.49 4.73 -7.88
CA SER A 163 1.43 5.95 -7.07
C SER A 163 2.82 6.49 -6.74
N ASN A 164 2.87 7.72 -6.22
CA ASN A 164 4.09 8.28 -5.63
C ASN A 164 4.19 7.99 -4.12
N THR A 165 3.23 7.26 -3.56
CA THR A 165 3.22 6.88 -2.15
C THR A 165 4.14 5.69 -1.93
N THR A 166 5.00 5.79 -0.93
CA THR A 166 5.87 4.67 -0.52
C THR A 166 5.36 4.05 0.76
N PHE A 167 5.34 2.73 0.79
CA PHE A 167 5.01 1.95 1.98
C PHE A 167 6.23 1.12 2.37
N PRO A 168 6.75 1.25 3.60
CA PRO A 168 7.80 0.36 4.08
C PRO A 168 7.44 -1.13 4.01
N LYS A 169 6.18 -1.46 4.29
CA LYS A 169 5.70 -2.85 4.32
C LYS A 169 4.42 -3.05 3.49
N ALA A 170 4.30 -4.22 2.85
CA ALA A 170 3.07 -4.71 2.22
C ALA A 170 2.70 -6.07 2.78
N MET A 171 1.48 -6.26 3.24
CA MET A 171 0.94 -7.50 3.77
C MET A 171 -0.19 -7.98 2.86
N LEU A 172 0.06 -9.04 2.10
CA LEU A 172 -0.76 -9.48 0.98
C LEU A 172 -1.36 -10.85 1.27
N PHE A 173 -2.66 -10.88 1.63
CA PHE A 173 -3.34 -12.09 2.07
C PHE A 173 -4.30 -12.63 1.02
N ASN A 174 -4.08 -13.86 0.58
CA ASN A 174 -4.97 -14.64 -0.32
C ASN A 174 -5.36 -13.87 -1.60
N GLY A 175 -4.41 -13.18 -2.19
CA GLY A 175 -4.63 -12.38 -3.39
C GLY A 175 -3.91 -12.92 -4.62
N TYR A 176 -3.98 -12.16 -5.69
CA TYR A 176 -3.45 -12.53 -7.01
C TYR A 176 -3.10 -11.28 -7.81
N MET A 177 -2.41 -11.46 -8.94
CA MET A 177 -2.15 -10.40 -9.92
C MET A 177 -3.39 -10.13 -10.79
N PRO A 178 -3.63 -8.90 -11.25
CA PRO A 178 -4.81 -8.56 -12.09
C PRO A 178 -4.65 -9.10 -13.52
N THR A 179 -4.50 -10.41 -13.69
CA THR A 179 -4.10 -11.06 -14.95
C THR A 179 -5.14 -10.91 -16.06
N THR A 180 -6.43 -10.84 -15.74
CA THR A 180 -7.51 -10.57 -16.72
C THR A 180 -7.52 -9.10 -17.18
N HIS A 181 -6.95 -8.20 -16.39
CA HIS A 181 -6.74 -6.80 -16.73
C HIS A 181 -5.28 -6.62 -17.19
N SER A 182 -4.99 -7.10 -18.40
CA SER A 182 -3.63 -7.10 -18.95
C SER A 182 -2.99 -5.71 -18.94
N GLY A 183 -3.75 -4.64 -19.14
CA GLY A 183 -3.26 -3.27 -19.04
C GLY A 183 -2.78 -2.90 -17.63
N LEU A 184 -3.50 -3.29 -16.58
CA LEU A 184 -3.07 -3.09 -15.18
C LEU A 184 -1.87 -3.99 -14.85
N ASN A 185 -1.92 -5.25 -15.26
CA ASN A 185 -0.82 -6.18 -15.07
C ASN A 185 0.48 -5.69 -15.74
N ASP A 186 0.39 -5.11 -16.93
CA ASP A 186 1.53 -4.51 -17.62
C ASP A 186 2.14 -3.34 -16.83
N THR A 187 1.31 -2.48 -16.21
CA THR A 187 1.83 -1.35 -15.41
C THR A 187 2.59 -1.83 -14.18
N ILE A 188 2.13 -2.89 -13.53
CA ILE A 188 2.85 -3.51 -12.41
C ILE A 188 4.18 -4.10 -12.86
N ASN A 189 4.18 -4.87 -13.96
CA ASN A 189 5.40 -5.50 -14.48
C ASN A 189 6.44 -4.48 -14.97
N GLU A 190 6.00 -3.34 -15.51
CA GLU A 190 6.90 -2.25 -15.91
C GLU A 190 7.52 -1.53 -14.70
N ALA A 191 6.81 -1.46 -13.58
CA ALA A 191 7.30 -0.88 -12.33
C ALA A 191 8.16 -1.85 -11.51
N ALA A 192 8.06 -3.16 -11.75
CA ALA A 192 8.79 -4.16 -10.99
C ALA A 192 10.32 -4.05 -11.21
N PRO A 193 11.15 -4.38 -10.20
CA PRO A 193 10.75 -4.86 -8.87
C PRO A 193 10.15 -3.75 -7.99
N LEU A 194 9.06 -4.07 -7.28
CA LEU A 194 8.42 -3.14 -6.34
C LEU A 194 9.24 -3.09 -5.05
N ASN A 195 9.87 -1.95 -4.77
CA ASN A 195 10.78 -1.77 -3.63
C ASN A 195 10.00 -1.57 -2.30
N THR A 196 9.12 -2.49 -1.99
CA THR A 196 8.37 -2.56 -0.75
C THR A 196 8.63 -3.92 -0.13
N ASP A 197 8.99 -3.98 1.14
CA ASP A 197 9.17 -5.24 1.84
C ASP A 197 7.82 -5.94 2.00
N ALA A 198 7.67 -7.13 1.44
CA ALA A 198 6.37 -7.78 1.27
C ALA A 198 6.27 -9.11 2.03
N LEU A 199 5.16 -9.29 2.74
CA LEU A 199 4.63 -10.58 3.16
C LEU A 199 3.57 -11.02 2.15
N ILE A 200 3.74 -12.19 1.57
CA ILE A 200 2.77 -12.83 0.67
C ILE A 200 2.26 -14.09 1.37
N PHE A 201 0.97 -14.09 1.71
CA PHE A 201 0.31 -15.22 2.35
C PHE A 201 -0.71 -15.86 1.42
N GLY A 202 -0.73 -17.19 1.36
CA GLY A 202 -1.75 -17.98 0.70
C GLY A 202 -2.18 -19.18 1.52
N GLY A 203 -3.46 -19.56 1.44
CA GLY A 203 -3.97 -20.83 1.96
C GLY A 203 -3.89 -21.92 0.89
N ASP A 204 -3.40 -23.13 1.23
CA ASP A 204 -3.32 -24.27 0.29
C ASP A 204 -4.71 -24.78 -0.13
N GLU A 205 -5.73 -24.55 0.70
CA GLU A 205 -7.13 -24.86 0.39
C GLU A 205 -7.83 -23.72 -0.40
N ASP A 206 -7.20 -22.56 -0.56
CA ASP A 206 -7.72 -21.41 -1.30
C ASP A 206 -7.59 -21.60 -2.82
N VAL A 207 -8.67 -21.32 -3.56
CA VAL A 207 -8.67 -21.34 -5.03
C VAL A 207 -7.71 -20.32 -5.65
N PHE A 208 -7.29 -19.31 -4.91
CA PHE A 208 -6.36 -18.25 -5.33
C PHE A 208 -4.91 -18.49 -4.86
N VAL A 209 -4.56 -19.64 -4.32
CA VAL A 209 -3.18 -19.95 -3.88
C VAL A 209 -2.14 -19.76 -4.97
N PHE A 210 -2.51 -19.88 -6.25
CA PHE A 210 -1.64 -19.59 -7.40
C PHE A 210 -1.13 -18.14 -7.43
N GLY A 211 -1.84 -17.20 -6.81
CA GLY A 211 -1.45 -15.81 -6.74
C GLY A 211 -0.17 -15.57 -5.94
N VAL A 212 0.21 -16.49 -5.06
CA VAL A 212 1.48 -16.45 -4.33
C VAL A 212 2.65 -16.42 -5.32
N GLU A 213 2.70 -17.39 -6.26
CA GLU A 213 3.77 -17.47 -7.28
C GLU A 213 3.76 -16.25 -8.21
N GLU A 214 2.59 -15.69 -8.52
CA GLU A 214 2.47 -14.50 -9.37
C GLU A 214 3.04 -13.25 -8.68
N LEU A 215 2.75 -13.06 -7.39
CA LEU A 215 3.20 -11.91 -6.60
C LEU A 215 4.71 -11.98 -6.29
N GLU A 216 5.27 -13.17 -6.05
CA GLU A 216 6.71 -13.36 -5.84
C GLU A 216 7.58 -12.78 -6.97
N VAL A 217 7.05 -12.73 -8.20
CA VAL A 217 7.81 -12.24 -9.35
C VAL A 217 8.01 -10.71 -9.30
N VAL A 218 7.10 -9.98 -8.69
CA VAL A 218 7.10 -8.52 -8.70
C VAL A 218 7.69 -7.89 -7.44
N TYR A 219 7.73 -8.63 -6.31
CA TYR A 219 8.35 -8.18 -5.07
C TYR A 219 9.74 -8.80 -4.87
N PRO A 220 10.79 -8.01 -4.59
CA PRO A 220 12.13 -8.54 -4.36
C PRO A 220 12.24 -9.21 -2.97
N ASN A 221 12.60 -10.49 -2.96
CA ASN A 221 12.85 -11.28 -1.74
C ASN A 221 11.69 -11.23 -0.71
N PRO A 222 10.44 -11.47 -1.10
CA PRO A 222 9.32 -11.38 -0.18
C PRO A 222 9.39 -12.49 0.89
N THR A 223 8.79 -12.24 2.04
CA THR A 223 8.45 -13.31 2.99
C THR A 223 7.22 -14.03 2.47
N VAL A 224 7.37 -15.31 2.11
CA VAL A 224 6.28 -16.13 1.58
C VAL A 224 5.83 -17.13 2.63
N LEU A 225 4.54 -17.13 2.94
CA LEU A 225 3.91 -18.06 3.87
C LEU A 225 2.72 -18.75 3.18
N VAL A 226 2.71 -20.07 3.21
CA VAL A 226 1.59 -20.87 2.72
C VAL A 226 1.08 -21.74 3.88
N SER A 227 -0.15 -21.48 4.31
CA SER A 227 -0.81 -22.30 5.32
C SER A 227 -1.35 -23.58 4.69
N SER A 228 -1.06 -24.73 5.31
CA SER A 228 -1.54 -26.02 4.83
C SER A 228 -3.03 -26.27 5.09
N THR A 229 -3.70 -25.40 5.85
CA THR A 229 -5.08 -25.56 6.31
C THR A 229 -5.98 -24.36 6.06
N ALA A 230 -5.40 -23.21 5.74
CA ALA A 230 -6.20 -22.02 5.45
C ALA A 230 -6.92 -22.13 4.10
N ASP A 231 -8.16 -21.68 4.09
CA ASP A 231 -8.96 -21.38 2.91
C ASP A 231 -8.86 -19.88 2.62
N HIS A 232 -9.83 -19.29 1.93
CA HIS A 232 -9.85 -17.88 1.54
C HIS A 232 -10.15 -16.94 2.74
N HIS A 233 -9.23 -16.84 3.69
CA HIS A 233 -9.30 -15.94 4.86
C HIS A 233 -7.91 -15.66 5.44
N LEU A 234 -7.78 -14.58 6.23
CA LEU A 234 -6.54 -14.31 6.95
C LEU A 234 -6.26 -15.42 7.97
N PRO A 235 -4.98 -15.77 8.22
CA PRO A 235 -4.63 -16.73 9.26
C PRO A 235 -5.05 -16.20 10.64
N ASP A 236 -5.74 -17.01 11.43
CA ASP A 236 -6.05 -16.73 12.81
C ASP A 236 -4.95 -17.26 13.76
N SER A 237 -5.05 -16.98 15.06
CA SER A 237 -4.05 -17.37 16.05
C SER A 237 -3.83 -18.88 16.20
N SER A 238 -4.69 -19.73 15.60
CA SER A 238 -4.51 -21.18 15.55
C SER A 238 -3.78 -21.67 14.31
N ASP A 239 -3.56 -20.80 13.31
CA ASP A 239 -2.85 -21.13 12.08
C ASP A 239 -1.35 -21.31 12.33
N GLU A 240 -0.75 -22.28 11.67
CA GLU A 240 0.67 -22.61 11.80
C GLU A 240 1.61 -21.49 11.38
N THR A 241 1.17 -20.61 10.48
CA THR A 241 1.96 -19.48 9.96
C THR A 241 1.78 -18.20 10.76
N TYR A 242 0.80 -18.15 11.68
CA TYR A 242 0.42 -16.92 12.37
C TYR A 242 1.56 -16.25 13.12
N ALA A 243 2.43 -17.04 13.78
CA ALA A 243 3.60 -16.50 14.49
C ALA A 243 4.58 -15.80 13.55
N ASP A 244 4.76 -16.33 12.33
CA ASP A 244 5.64 -15.72 11.32
C ASP A 244 5.01 -14.45 10.72
N VAL A 245 3.68 -14.40 10.59
CA VAL A 245 2.96 -13.17 10.23
C VAL A 245 3.20 -12.08 11.27
N LEU A 246 3.04 -12.38 12.57
CA LEU A 246 3.34 -11.42 13.65
C LEU A 246 4.80 -10.95 13.64
N ALA A 247 5.74 -11.88 13.37
CA ALA A 247 7.15 -11.57 13.29
C ALA A 247 7.44 -10.56 12.17
N PHE A 248 6.82 -10.73 10.99
CA PHE A 248 6.96 -9.78 9.88
C PHE A 248 6.49 -8.36 10.23
N PHE A 249 5.35 -8.23 10.90
CA PHE A 249 4.87 -6.93 11.36
C PHE A 249 5.86 -6.28 12.36
N ARG A 250 6.42 -7.07 13.28
CA ARG A 250 7.28 -6.59 14.37
C ARG A 250 8.73 -6.38 13.98
N GLU A 251 9.18 -6.87 12.85
CA GLU A 251 10.57 -6.75 12.40
C GLU A 251 11.10 -5.31 12.45
N VAL A 252 10.26 -4.33 12.18
CA VAL A 252 10.58 -2.90 12.26
C VAL A 252 10.77 -2.42 13.69
N ILE A 253 9.96 -2.91 14.63
CA ILE A 253 10.03 -2.52 16.03
C ILE A 253 11.34 -3.02 16.64
N ASP A 254 11.72 -4.24 16.27
CA ASP A 254 12.95 -4.87 16.76
C ASP A 254 14.21 -4.21 16.19
N ASN A 255 14.13 -3.59 15.01
CA ASN A 255 15.21 -2.86 14.36
C ASN A 255 15.20 -1.35 14.65
N ALA A 256 14.20 -0.84 15.37
CA ALA A 256 14.17 0.55 15.79
C ALA A 256 15.38 0.86 16.68
N PRO A 257 16.12 1.98 16.47
CA PRO A 257 17.21 2.36 17.36
C PRO A 257 16.65 2.51 18.77
N GLU A 258 17.39 1.99 19.76
CA GLU A 258 17.03 2.20 21.17
C GLU A 258 16.85 3.72 21.40
N PRO A 259 15.74 4.15 22.03
CA PRO A 259 15.54 5.56 22.31
C PRO A 259 16.76 6.10 23.03
N GLU A 260 17.36 7.16 22.49
CA GLU A 260 18.52 7.80 23.13
C GLU A 260 18.16 8.10 24.59
N GLU A 261 18.96 7.57 25.53
CA GLU A 261 18.76 7.88 26.94
C GLU A 261 18.69 9.41 27.10
N PRO A 262 17.70 9.93 27.82
CA PRO A 262 17.57 11.37 28.01
C PRO A 262 18.89 11.91 28.52
N ILE A 263 19.48 12.87 27.80
CA ILE A 263 20.74 13.53 28.22
C ILE A 263 20.49 14.12 29.58
N VAL A 264 21.00 13.45 30.62
CA VAL A 264 20.97 13.95 31.98
C VAL A 264 22.00 15.09 32.05
N ILE A 265 21.55 16.32 31.81
CA ILE A 265 22.36 17.50 32.01
C ILE A 265 22.61 17.60 33.55
N PRO A 266 23.87 17.48 34.02
CA PRO A 266 24.14 17.58 35.44
C PRO A 266 23.61 18.90 35.99
N GLU A 267 22.85 18.83 37.07
CA GLU A 267 22.17 20.00 37.71
C GLU A 267 23.10 21.21 37.90
N LYS A 268 24.39 20.98 37.98
CA LYS A 268 25.45 21.99 38.13
C LYS A 268 25.78 22.79 36.86
N GLU A 269 25.53 22.27 35.66
CA GLU A 269 25.86 22.96 34.41
C GLU A 269 24.78 23.98 33.99
N TRP A 270 23.50 23.65 34.14
CA TRP A 270 22.45 24.59 33.80
C TRP A 270 22.32 25.74 34.85
N MET A 271 22.65 25.51 36.11
CA MET A 271 22.69 26.55 37.12
C MET A 271 23.77 27.60 36.82
N ARG A 272 24.93 27.22 36.25
CA ARG A 272 25.95 28.17 35.81
C ARG A 272 25.53 29.01 34.63
N THR A 273 24.71 28.47 33.73
CA THR A 273 24.20 29.19 32.55
C THR A 273 23.15 30.23 32.94
N ILE A 274 22.39 29.99 34.02
CA ILE A 274 21.40 30.95 34.54
C ILE A 274 22.07 32.08 35.31
N GLU A 275 23.10 31.80 36.12
CA GLU A 275 23.86 32.83 36.84
C GLU A 275 24.64 33.79 35.92
N GLY A 276 25.08 33.32 34.74
CA GLY A 276 25.78 34.14 33.78
C GLY A 276 24.88 35.10 32.97
N THR A 277 23.57 34.89 32.98
CA THR A 277 22.61 35.71 32.20
C THR A 277 21.86 36.75 33.06
N GLN A 278 22.07 36.81 34.36
CA GLN A 278 21.36 37.73 35.27
C GLN A 278 21.92 39.14 35.32
N GLU A 279 23.05 39.43 34.70
CA GLU A 279 23.64 40.79 34.82
C GLU A 279 23.32 41.75 33.66
N GLU A 280 22.64 41.34 32.56
CA GLU A 280 22.44 42.24 31.41
C GLU A 280 21.11 42.15 30.65
N SER A 281 19.97 41.79 31.21
CA SER A 281 18.72 42.08 30.49
C SER A 281 17.48 42.16 31.39
N HIS A 282 16.88 43.34 31.42
CA HIS A 282 15.51 43.57 31.76
C HIS A 282 14.63 43.08 30.57
N GLY A 283 14.39 41.78 30.46
CA GLY A 283 13.59 41.18 29.40
C GLY A 283 12.74 40.03 29.96
N HIS A 284 11.45 40.12 29.76
CA HIS A 284 10.48 39.09 30.17
C HIS A 284 10.78 37.74 29.48
N PHE A 285 11.01 36.69 30.25
CA PHE A 285 11.02 35.33 29.76
C PHE A 285 9.63 34.74 29.87
N ILE A 286 9.08 34.29 28.71
CA ILE A 286 7.88 33.45 28.68
C ILE A 286 8.39 32.01 28.60
N LEU A 287 8.17 31.23 29.65
CA LEU A 287 8.34 29.78 29.63
C LEU A 287 7.11 29.18 28.89
N ALA A 288 7.36 28.67 27.71
CA ALA A 288 6.42 27.77 27.04
C ALA A 288 6.65 26.35 27.59
N THR A 289 5.69 25.82 28.34
CA THR A 289 5.59 24.40 28.68
C THR A 289 4.73 23.73 27.61
N SER A 290 5.31 22.78 26.89
CA SER A 290 4.59 21.83 26.04
C SER A 290 4.08 20.66 26.88
#